data_e0c7d885c9de6c5d6b87e1e04f3be671
#
_entry.id   e0c7d885c9de6c5d6b87e1e04f3be671
#
_cell.length_a   1.000
_cell.length_b   1.000
_cell.length_c   1.000
_cell.angle_alpha   90.00
_cell.angle_beta   90.00
_cell.angle_gamma   90.00
#
_symmetry.space_group_name_H-M   'P 1'
#
loop_
_entity.id
_entity.type
_entity.pdbx_description
1 polymer ?
#
loop_
_entity_poly.entity_id
_entity_poly.type
_entity_poly.pdbx_seq_one_letter_code
_entity_poly.pdbx_strand_id
1 'polypeptide(L)'
;MRIIVCLDDYGGMLFNFRRQSRDRVLIADIMEELGDKKLYMLEFSECLFSAYEGKYTVVDDFSDVSKLENSDDCVCFVENVSVAKLLDKIDAVTVYYWNKVYPLDFVFDINLEKEGFSLKSSYEFEGYSHENIKKEVYER
;
A
#
# COMPACT_ATOMS: atom_id res chain seq x y z
N MET A 1 2.94 5.50 11.62
CA MET A 1 2.12 5.40 10.39
C MET A 1 2.57 4.19 9.59
N ARG A 2 1.64 3.40 9.13
CA ARG A 2 1.88 2.24 8.25
C ARG A 2 1.48 2.60 6.83
N ILE A 3 2.23 2.12 5.83
CA ILE A 3 1.83 2.26 4.43
C ILE A 3 1.61 0.90 3.79
N ILE A 4 0.76 0.87 2.77
CA ILE A 4 0.50 -0.31 1.95
C ILE A 4 0.75 0.08 0.51
N VAL A 5 1.51 -0.74 -0.22
CA VAL A 5 1.77 -0.58 -1.65
C VAL A 5 1.56 -1.90 -2.38
N CYS A 6 1.20 -1.81 -3.66
CA CYS A 6 1.08 -2.96 -4.56
C CYS A 6 2.13 -2.80 -5.66
N LEU A 7 2.99 -3.78 -5.83
CA LEU A 7 4.15 -3.69 -6.73
C LEU A 7 4.19 -4.88 -7.70
N ASP A 8 4.71 -4.62 -8.91
CA ASP A 8 5.10 -5.70 -9.80
C ASP A 8 6.51 -6.21 -9.45
N ASP A 9 7.05 -7.12 -10.24
CA ASP A 9 8.36 -7.74 -9.97
C ASP A 9 9.54 -6.76 -9.98
N TYR A 10 9.36 -5.60 -10.59
CA TYR A 10 10.39 -4.55 -10.67
C TYR A 10 10.10 -3.35 -9.77
N GLY A 11 9.18 -3.50 -8.82
CA GLY A 11 8.83 -2.41 -7.91
C GLY A 11 7.94 -1.35 -8.56
N GLY A 12 7.33 -1.66 -9.69
CA GLY A 12 6.46 -0.73 -10.40
C GLY A 12 5.13 -0.53 -9.70
N MET A 13 4.62 0.69 -9.78
CA MET A 13 3.33 1.08 -9.20
C MET A 13 2.34 1.52 -10.28
N LEU A 14 2.81 2.30 -11.26
CA LEU A 14 1.98 2.87 -12.32
C LEU A 14 2.64 2.74 -13.68
N PHE A 15 1.80 2.79 -14.71
CA PHE A 15 2.22 3.04 -16.08
C PHE A 15 1.24 4.02 -16.71
N ASN A 16 1.77 5.08 -17.31
CA ASN A 16 0.97 6.11 -18.01
C ASN A 16 -0.17 6.64 -17.11
N PHE A 17 0.17 6.96 -15.84
CA PHE A 17 -0.75 7.48 -14.83
C PHE A 17 -1.88 6.51 -14.45
N ARG A 18 -1.74 5.23 -14.78
CA ARG A 18 -2.74 4.20 -14.46
C ARG A 18 -2.12 3.13 -13.58
N ARG A 19 -2.94 2.56 -12.67
CA ARG A 19 -2.48 1.42 -11.89
C ARG A 19 -2.23 0.22 -12.78
N GLN A 20 -1.24 -0.58 -12.42
CA GLN A 20 -0.84 -1.74 -13.21
C GLN A 20 -1.88 -2.87 -13.15
N SER A 21 -2.52 -3.05 -11.99
CA SER A 21 -3.51 -4.10 -11.79
C SER A 21 -4.41 -3.79 -10.61
N ARG A 22 -5.41 -4.64 -10.41
CA ARG A 22 -6.32 -4.58 -9.26
C ARG A 22 -6.85 -5.97 -8.98
N ASP A 23 -7.22 -6.22 -7.72
CA ASP A 23 -7.75 -7.50 -7.30
C ASP A 23 -8.62 -7.33 -6.06
N ARG A 24 -9.88 -7.76 -6.13
CA ARG A 24 -10.81 -7.59 -5.02
C ARG A 24 -10.50 -8.45 -3.81
N VAL A 25 -9.82 -9.58 -3.99
CA VAL A 25 -9.39 -10.42 -2.87
C VAL A 25 -8.27 -9.73 -2.10
N LEU A 26 -7.35 -9.05 -2.81
CA LEU A 26 -6.32 -8.25 -2.18
C LEU A 26 -6.93 -7.11 -1.36
N ILE A 27 -7.92 -6.40 -1.91
CA ILE A 27 -8.60 -5.32 -1.19
C ILE A 27 -9.30 -5.87 0.07
N ALA A 28 -9.95 -7.03 -0.03
CA ALA A 28 -10.58 -7.69 1.12
C ALA A 28 -9.55 -8.04 2.20
N ASP A 29 -8.36 -8.51 1.79
CA ASP A 29 -7.27 -8.80 2.73
C ASP A 29 -6.83 -7.55 3.49
N ILE A 30 -6.70 -6.42 2.80
CA ILE A 30 -6.38 -5.14 3.43
C ILE A 30 -7.43 -4.79 4.50
N MET A 31 -8.70 -4.89 4.14
CA MET A 31 -9.79 -4.49 5.04
C MET A 31 -9.92 -5.42 6.25
N GLU A 32 -9.69 -6.71 6.05
CA GLU A 32 -9.70 -7.69 7.14
C GLU A 32 -8.58 -7.44 8.13
N GLU A 33 -7.38 -7.15 7.64
CA GLU A 33 -6.22 -6.93 8.49
C GLU A 33 -6.22 -5.55 9.16
N LEU A 34 -6.98 -4.60 8.63
CA LEU A 34 -7.03 -3.24 9.15
C LEU A 34 -7.43 -3.18 10.63
N GLY A 35 -8.41 -4.00 11.03
CA GLY A 35 -8.90 -4.00 12.41
C GLY A 35 -9.44 -2.63 12.82
N ASP A 36 -8.99 -2.13 13.96
CA ASP A 36 -9.40 -0.82 14.50
C ASP A 36 -8.59 0.36 13.94
N LYS A 37 -7.61 0.09 13.09
CA LYS A 37 -6.79 1.15 12.48
C LYS A 37 -7.60 1.96 11.47
N LYS A 38 -7.15 3.18 11.23
CA LYS A 38 -7.80 4.10 10.28
C LYS A 38 -7.11 4.03 8.94
N LEU A 39 -7.89 3.83 7.87
CA LEU A 39 -7.39 3.75 6.49
C LEU A 39 -7.56 5.10 5.80
N TYR A 40 -6.47 5.56 5.20
CA TYR A 40 -6.42 6.80 4.42
C TYR A 40 -5.94 6.51 3.01
N MET A 41 -6.44 7.27 2.05
CA MET A 41 -6.03 7.18 0.66
C MET A 41 -6.24 8.50 -0.06
N LEU A 42 -5.61 8.65 -1.20
CA LEU A 42 -5.89 9.76 -2.11
C LEU A 42 -7.10 9.40 -2.98
N GLU A 43 -7.71 10.40 -3.59
CA GLU A 43 -8.87 10.20 -4.46
C GLU A 43 -8.63 9.16 -5.55
N PHE A 44 -7.43 9.11 -6.10
CA PHE A 44 -7.05 8.13 -7.13
C PHE A 44 -7.38 6.69 -6.75
N SER A 45 -7.26 6.35 -5.48
CA SER A 45 -7.42 4.97 -4.99
C SER A 45 -8.85 4.65 -4.58
N GLU A 46 -9.71 5.63 -4.44
CA GLU A 46 -11.05 5.47 -3.87
C GLU A 46 -11.89 4.43 -4.60
N CYS A 47 -11.79 4.38 -5.92
CA CYS A 47 -12.57 3.44 -6.73
C CYS A 47 -12.29 1.97 -6.38
N LEU A 48 -11.11 1.64 -5.85
CA LEU A 48 -10.77 0.28 -5.44
C LEU A 48 -11.51 -0.17 -4.19
N PHE A 49 -11.94 0.79 -3.37
CA PHE A 49 -12.58 0.56 -2.07
C PHE A 49 -14.06 0.88 -2.07
N SER A 50 -14.70 0.93 -3.24
CA SER A 50 -16.12 1.33 -3.35
C SER A 50 -17.06 0.42 -2.56
N ALA A 51 -16.72 -0.87 -2.38
CA ALA A 51 -17.50 -1.80 -1.57
C ALA A 51 -17.40 -1.52 -0.06
N TYR A 52 -16.47 -0.65 0.34
CA TYR A 52 -16.18 -0.34 1.75
C TYR A 52 -16.38 1.14 2.06
N GLU A 53 -17.30 1.78 1.37
CA GLU A 53 -17.63 3.18 1.58
C GLU A 53 -17.92 3.45 3.06
N GLY A 54 -17.35 4.56 3.57
CA GLY A 54 -17.48 4.92 4.98
C GLY A 54 -16.44 4.28 5.90
N LYS A 55 -15.60 3.38 5.39
CA LYS A 55 -14.56 2.69 6.16
C LYS A 55 -13.16 3.21 5.88
N TYR A 56 -13.05 4.28 5.14
CA TYR A 56 -11.78 4.93 4.81
C TYR A 56 -11.97 6.44 4.75
N THR A 57 -10.89 7.18 4.76
CA THR A 57 -10.89 8.64 4.62
C THR A 57 -10.02 9.04 3.45
N VAL A 58 -10.54 9.90 2.58
CA VAL A 58 -9.78 10.47 1.47
C VAL A 58 -9.08 11.73 1.93
N VAL A 59 -7.80 11.84 1.65
CA VAL A 59 -6.97 13.02 1.96
C VAL A 59 -6.31 13.54 0.69
N ASP A 60 -5.89 14.79 0.71
CA ASP A 60 -5.18 15.40 -0.42
C ASP A 60 -3.68 15.10 -0.39
N ASP A 61 -3.13 14.86 0.81
CA ASP A 61 -1.70 14.65 1.01
C ASP A 61 -1.49 13.76 2.23
N PHE A 62 -0.67 12.72 2.08
CA PHE A 62 -0.35 11.82 3.19
C PHE A 62 0.45 12.50 4.30
N SER A 63 1.08 13.64 4.04
CA SER A 63 1.73 14.41 5.10
C SER A 63 0.74 14.88 6.16
N ASP A 64 -0.52 15.07 5.80
CA ASP A 64 -1.57 15.44 6.76
C ASP A 64 -1.83 14.33 7.76
N VAL A 65 -1.77 13.07 7.29
CA VAL A 65 -1.93 11.89 8.14
C VAL A 65 -0.77 11.78 9.12
N SER A 66 0.45 12.04 8.66
CA SER A 66 1.66 11.95 9.49
C SER A 66 1.69 12.94 10.66
N LYS A 67 0.88 13.99 10.58
CA LYS A 67 0.80 15.03 11.60
C LYS A 67 -0.26 14.77 12.68
N LEU A 68 -1.08 13.74 12.49
CA LEU A 68 -2.11 13.38 13.46
C LEU A 68 -1.49 12.84 14.74
N GLU A 69 -2.11 13.12 15.89
CA GLU A 69 -1.66 12.60 17.19
C GLU A 69 -1.73 11.06 17.21
N ASN A 70 -2.72 10.48 16.54
CA ASN A 70 -2.90 9.04 16.46
C ASN A 70 -2.27 8.44 15.19
N SER A 71 -1.23 9.06 14.64
CA SER A 71 -0.61 8.58 13.39
C SER A 71 -0.14 7.12 13.47
N ASP A 72 0.19 6.60 14.66
CA ASP A 72 0.57 5.20 14.86
C ASP A 72 -0.57 4.22 14.52
N ASP A 73 -1.83 4.68 14.62
CA ASP A 73 -3.00 3.88 14.27
C ASP A 73 -3.48 4.12 12.84
N CYS A 74 -2.73 4.88 12.05
CA CYS A 74 -3.10 5.23 10.70
C CYS A 74 -2.39 4.35 9.67
N VAL A 75 -3.14 3.96 8.65
CA VAL A 75 -2.68 3.17 7.52
C VAL A 75 -2.97 3.95 6.24
N CYS A 76 -1.97 4.13 5.38
CA CYS A 76 -2.11 4.82 4.10
C CYS A 76 -1.96 3.83 2.95
N PHE A 77 -2.95 3.76 2.09
CA PHE A 77 -2.86 2.99 0.85
C PHE A 77 -2.27 3.91 -0.24
N VAL A 78 -1.09 3.57 -0.71
CA VAL A 78 -0.29 4.45 -1.58
C VAL A 78 -0.16 3.84 -2.97
N GLU A 79 -0.59 4.58 -4.00
CA GLU A 79 -0.50 4.12 -5.38
C GLU A 79 0.27 5.05 -6.32
N ASN A 80 0.04 6.36 -6.23
CA ASN A 80 0.42 7.29 -7.29
C ASN A 80 1.28 8.47 -6.83
N VAL A 81 1.84 8.38 -5.64
CA VAL A 81 2.76 9.40 -5.13
C VAL A 81 3.92 8.74 -4.40
N SER A 82 5.04 9.45 -4.31
CA SER A 82 6.14 9.05 -3.45
C SER A 82 5.84 9.45 -2.01
N VAL A 83 6.17 8.58 -1.07
CA VAL A 83 6.12 8.88 0.37
C VAL A 83 7.51 8.91 1.00
N ALA A 84 8.55 8.99 0.19
CA ALA A 84 9.93 9.01 0.67
C ALA A 84 10.20 10.18 1.63
N LYS A 85 9.53 11.31 1.44
CA LYS A 85 9.67 12.47 2.34
C LYS A 85 9.07 12.24 3.73
N LEU A 86 8.25 11.21 3.88
CA LEU A 86 7.58 10.87 5.14
C LEU A 86 8.26 9.68 5.83
N LEU A 87 9.41 9.26 5.35
CA LEU A 87 10.11 8.05 5.79
C LEU A 87 10.26 7.99 7.32
N ASP A 88 10.57 9.11 7.96
CA ASP A 88 10.76 9.18 9.41
C ASP A 88 9.47 8.88 10.20
N LYS A 89 8.32 9.00 9.55
CA LYS A 89 7.00 8.76 10.15
C LYS A 89 6.46 7.37 9.85
N ILE A 90 7.13 6.62 8.97
CA ILE A 90 6.68 5.30 8.54
C ILE A 90 7.31 4.25 9.45
N ASP A 91 6.48 3.50 10.16
CA ASP A 91 6.90 2.45 11.09
C ASP A 91 6.87 1.07 10.46
N ALA A 92 5.97 0.87 9.51
CA ALA A 92 5.77 -0.41 8.85
C ALA A 92 5.29 -0.23 7.42
N VAL A 93 5.66 -1.18 6.58
CA VAL A 93 5.27 -1.22 5.17
C VAL A 93 4.75 -2.60 4.83
N THR A 94 3.53 -2.66 4.32
CA THR A 94 2.97 -3.88 3.75
C THR A 94 3.07 -3.81 2.24
N VAL A 95 3.72 -4.78 1.64
CA VAL A 95 3.90 -4.86 0.19
C VAL A 95 3.13 -6.05 -0.34
N TYR A 96 2.22 -5.80 -1.27
CA TYR A 96 1.57 -6.84 -2.05
C TYR A 96 2.25 -6.92 -3.40
N TYR A 97 2.72 -8.10 -3.78
CA TYR A 97 3.34 -8.32 -5.09
C TYR A 97 2.38 -9.07 -5.99
N TRP A 98 2.17 -8.51 -7.19
CA TRP A 98 1.34 -9.16 -8.21
C TRP A 98 1.97 -10.46 -8.73
N ASN A 99 3.29 -10.63 -8.54
CA ASN A 99 4.08 -11.72 -9.11
C ASN A 99 3.99 -11.74 -10.63
N LYS A 100 4.00 -10.57 -11.22
CA LYS A 100 3.94 -10.34 -12.66
C LYS A 100 4.82 -9.15 -13.02
N VAL A 101 5.15 -9.07 -14.30
CA VAL A 101 5.86 -7.93 -14.89
C VAL A 101 4.85 -7.15 -15.72
N TYR A 102 4.71 -5.87 -15.43
CA TYR A 102 3.86 -4.95 -16.19
C TYR A 102 4.70 -3.82 -16.75
N PRO A 103 4.24 -3.11 -17.79
CA PRO A 103 4.84 -1.84 -18.15
C PRO A 103 4.83 -0.90 -16.95
N LEU A 104 5.91 -0.15 -16.75
CA LEU A 104 6.02 0.76 -15.62
C LEU A 104 6.79 2.03 -16.00
N ASP A 105 6.40 3.16 -15.39
CA ASP A 105 7.12 4.43 -15.46
C ASP A 105 7.11 5.17 -14.11
N PHE A 106 6.54 4.54 -13.07
CA PHE A 106 6.56 5.05 -11.71
C PHE A 106 6.78 3.88 -10.76
N VAL A 107 7.79 4.01 -9.90
CA VAL A 107 8.23 2.93 -9.01
C VAL A 107 8.16 3.36 -7.54
N PHE A 108 8.08 2.37 -6.65
CA PHE A 108 8.24 2.57 -5.22
C PHE A 108 9.71 2.91 -4.96
N ASP A 109 9.97 4.11 -4.45
CA ASP A 109 11.32 4.69 -4.37
C ASP A 109 11.98 4.57 -3.00
N ILE A 110 11.45 3.73 -2.12
CA ILE A 110 12.06 3.44 -0.81
C ILE A 110 12.72 2.07 -0.86
N ASN A 111 14.00 2.02 -0.59
CA ASN A 111 14.72 0.76 -0.39
C ASN A 111 14.56 0.36 1.07
N LEU A 112 13.62 -0.54 1.35
CA LEU A 112 13.23 -0.90 2.71
C LEU A 112 14.39 -1.43 3.56
N GLU A 113 15.18 -2.32 2.99
CA GLU A 113 16.34 -2.90 3.70
C GLU A 113 17.34 -1.82 4.08
N LYS A 114 17.69 -0.94 3.13
CA LYS A 114 18.63 0.14 3.36
C LYS A 114 18.14 1.12 4.43
N GLU A 115 16.84 1.33 4.49
CA GLU A 115 16.22 2.28 5.43
C GLU A 115 15.90 1.65 6.80
N GLY A 116 16.40 0.46 7.06
CA GLY A 116 16.31 -0.17 8.38
C GLY A 116 15.04 -0.99 8.63
N PHE A 117 14.27 -1.27 7.60
CA PHE A 117 13.12 -2.16 7.71
C PHE A 117 13.55 -3.61 7.58
N SER A 118 12.97 -4.49 8.37
CA SER A 118 13.18 -5.94 8.27
C SER A 118 11.89 -6.66 7.96
N LEU A 119 12.01 -7.73 7.20
CA LEU A 119 10.86 -8.59 6.85
C LEU A 119 10.39 -9.33 8.10
N LYS A 120 9.13 -9.13 8.48
CA LYS A 120 8.50 -9.75 9.65
C LYS A 120 7.61 -10.93 9.29
N SER A 121 6.95 -10.88 8.15
CA SER A 121 6.13 -12.00 7.67
C SER A 121 6.04 -11.98 6.15
N SER A 122 5.83 -13.15 5.58
CA SER A 122 5.64 -13.32 4.15
C SER A 122 4.71 -14.50 3.94
N TYR A 123 3.67 -14.31 3.14
CA TYR A 123 2.81 -15.40 2.72
C TYR A 123 2.16 -15.12 1.36
N GLU A 124 1.67 -16.16 0.74
CA GLU A 124 1.06 -16.09 -0.58
C GLU A 124 -0.40 -16.53 -0.49
N PHE A 125 -1.23 -15.95 -1.34
CA PHE A 125 -2.63 -16.33 -1.43
C PHE A 125 -3.14 -16.18 -2.86
N GLU A 126 -4.21 -16.93 -3.17
CA GLU A 126 -4.87 -16.82 -4.46
C GLU A 126 -5.73 -15.57 -4.49
N GLY A 127 -5.54 -14.74 -5.54
CA GLY A 127 -6.37 -13.57 -5.79
C GLY A 127 -7.64 -13.94 -6.55
N TYR A 128 -8.46 -12.93 -6.86
CA TYR A 128 -9.62 -13.10 -7.70
C TYR A 128 -9.22 -13.26 -9.18
N SER A 129 -8.37 -12.37 -9.68
CA SER A 129 -7.89 -12.37 -11.05
C SER A 129 -6.40 -12.68 -11.19
N HIS A 130 -5.74 -13.01 -10.09
CA HIS A 130 -4.33 -13.35 -10.02
C HIS A 130 -4.17 -14.71 -9.35
N GLU A 131 -3.40 -15.59 -9.97
CA GLU A 131 -3.19 -16.94 -9.42
C GLU A 131 -2.49 -16.91 -8.07
N ASN A 132 -1.55 -15.99 -7.90
CA ASN A 132 -0.75 -15.93 -6.69
C ASN A 132 -0.34 -14.48 -6.40
N ILE A 133 -0.73 -13.99 -5.24
CA ILE A 133 -0.32 -12.69 -4.71
C ILE A 133 0.55 -12.95 -3.49
N LYS A 134 1.71 -12.28 -3.42
CA LYS A 134 2.59 -12.40 -2.26
C LYS A 134 2.48 -11.15 -1.41
N LYS A 135 2.27 -11.34 -0.10
CA LYS A 135 2.20 -10.26 0.86
C LYS A 135 3.41 -10.32 1.79
N GLU A 136 4.14 -9.24 1.88
CA GLU A 136 5.27 -9.09 2.79
C GLU A 136 5.05 -7.92 3.73
N VAL A 137 5.31 -8.12 5.01
CA VAL A 137 5.20 -7.08 6.03
C VAL A 137 6.59 -6.76 6.55
N TYR A 138 6.95 -5.49 6.47
CA TYR A 138 8.23 -4.96 6.92
C TYR A 138 8.00 -4.00 8.09
N GLU A 139 8.86 -4.08 9.09
CA GLU A 139 8.85 -3.16 10.23
C GLU A 139 10.26 -2.72 10.56
N ARG A 140 10.38 -1.57 11.16
CA ARG A 140 11.67 -1.09 11.66
C ARG A 140 12.08 -1.81 12.95
#